data_218684d454daf4ba0d0eb3f118014189
#
_entry.id   218684d454daf4ba0d0eb3f118014189
#
_cell.length_a   1.000
_cell.length_b   1.000
_cell.length_c   1.000
_cell.angle_alpha   90.00
_cell.angle_beta   90.00
_cell.angle_gamma   90.00
#
_symmetry.space_group_name_H-M   'P 1'
#
loop_
_entity.id
_entity.type
_entity.pdbx_description
1 polymer ?
#
loop_
_entity_poly.entity_id
_entity_poly.type
_entity_poly.pdbx_seq_one_letter_code
_entity_poly.pdbx_strand_id
1 'polypeptide(L)'
;MNDMISRAPAGAVTRQAISAAAARIAPHIRRTPVIEIDGRPFGLDGPLALKLELLQHSGSFKARGAFNNLLQAKVPKAGVVAASGGNQGAAVASAAQQPGVAGGVFVAASSAVANAQNR
;
A
#
# COMPACT_ATOMS: atom_id res chain seq x y z
N MET A 1 -30.91 12.14 26.57
CA MET A 1 -30.05 12.60 25.47
C MET A 1 -29.27 11.39 24.98
N ASN A 2 -29.76 10.80 23.91
CA ASN A 2 -29.16 9.56 23.38
C ASN A 2 -27.99 9.92 22.48
N ASP A 3 -26.78 9.70 22.98
CA ASP A 3 -25.57 9.61 22.18
C ASP A 3 -25.61 8.33 21.34
N MET A 4 -26.32 8.40 20.22
CA MET A 4 -26.15 7.43 19.15
C MET A 4 -24.84 7.75 18.41
N ILE A 5 -23.71 7.43 19.05
CA ILE A 5 -22.44 7.28 18.33
C ILE A 5 -22.66 6.08 17.40
N SER A 6 -22.99 6.37 16.16
CA SER A 6 -23.09 5.36 15.10
C SER A 6 -21.77 4.62 15.04
N ARG A 7 -21.69 3.45 15.64
CA ARG A 7 -20.53 2.57 15.57
C ARG A 7 -20.40 2.13 14.12
N ALA A 8 -19.38 2.61 13.44
CA ALA A 8 -19.10 2.20 12.06
C ALA A 8 -19.10 0.64 11.98
N PRO A 9 -19.68 0.05 10.94
CA PRO A 9 -19.71 -1.38 10.78
C PRO A 9 -18.30 -1.97 10.83
N ALA A 10 -18.16 -3.19 11.38
CA ALA A 10 -16.89 -3.89 11.45
C ALA A 10 -16.28 -3.98 10.03
N GLY A 11 -15.06 -3.50 9.87
CA GLY A 11 -14.37 -3.43 8.56
C GLY A 11 -14.57 -2.12 7.79
N ALA A 12 -15.33 -1.14 8.31
CA ALA A 12 -15.45 0.17 7.68
C ALA A 12 -14.12 0.92 7.71
N VAL A 13 -13.78 1.55 6.59
CA VAL A 13 -12.62 2.44 6.49
C VAL A 13 -12.98 3.77 7.14
N THR A 14 -12.35 4.06 8.28
CA THR A 14 -12.56 5.31 9.03
C THR A 14 -11.31 6.19 8.95
N ARG A 15 -11.48 7.49 9.18
CA ARG A 15 -10.34 8.43 9.28
C ARG A 15 -9.34 7.99 10.35
N GLN A 16 -9.81 7.49 11.49
CA GLN A 16 -8.97 6.98 12.57
C GLN A 16 -8.17 5.74 12.11
N ALA A 17 -8.80 4.80 11.41
CA ALA A 17 -8.13 3.63 10.87
C ALA A 17 -7.06 4.01 9.85
N ILE A 18 -7.31 5.00 9.00
CA ILE A 18 -6.34 5.54 8.04
C ILE A 18 -5.15 6.15 8.77
N SER A 19 -5.39 6.98 9.80
CA SER A 19 -4.32 7.62 10.58
C SER A 19 -3.47 6.58 11.31
N ALA A 20 -4.09 5.56 11.90
CA ALA A 20 -3.37 4.46 12.56
C ALA A 20 -2.52 3.66 11.57
N ALA A 21 -3.05 3.37 10.39
CA ALA A 21 -2.29 2.72 9.32
C ALA A 21 -1.11 3.57 8.85
N ALA A 22 -1.32 4.88 8.66
CA ALA A 22 -0.26 5.82 8.27
C ALA A 22 0.88 5.83 9.30
N ALA A 23 0.58 5.89 10.59
CA ALA A 23 1.59 5.83 11.65
C ALA A 23 2.36 4.51 11.65
N ARG A 24 1.66 3.38 11.44
CA ARG A 24 2.27 2.05 11.41
C ARG A 24 3.26 1.89 10.27
N ILE A 25 2.91 2.36 9.08
CA ILE A 25 3.74 2.16 7.89
C ILE A 25 4.79 3.27 7.68
N ALA A 26 4.70 4.38 8.39
CA ALA A 26 5.59 5.53 8.20
C ALA A 26 7.09 5.19 8.18
N PRO A 27 7.62 4.29 9.06
CA PRO A 27 9.04 3.91 9.03
C PRO A 27 9.45 3.08 7.81
N HIS A 28 8.49 2.52 7.08
CA HIS A 28 8.70 1.52 6.03
C HIS A 28 8.44 2.04 4.62
N ILE A 29 7.89 3.24 4.48
CA ILE A 29 7.53 3.83 3.18
C ILE A 29 8.28 5.14 2.94
N ARG A 30 8.38 5.52 1.67
CA ARG A 30 8.90 6.82 1.28
C ARG A 30 7.82 7.89 1.44
N ARG A 31 8.24 9.07 1.87
CA ARG A 31 7.42 10.27 1.77
C ARG A 31 7.52 10.80 0.35
N THR A 32 6.58 10.42 -0.51
CA THR A 32 6.58 10.82 -1.91
C THR A 32 6.15 12.26 -2.09
N PRO A 33 6.69 12.98 -3.09
CA PRO A 33 6.33 14.36 -3.38
C PRO A 33 4.85 14.52 -3.75
N VAL A 34 4.34 15.72 -3.52
CA VAL A 34 3.05 16.17 -4.07
C VAL A 34 3.35 17.34 -4.98
N ILE A 35 2.81 17.32 -6.19
CA ILE A 35 2.85 18.44 -7.14
C ILE A 35 1.44 18.97 -7.35
N GLU A 36 1.34 20.25 -7.64
CA GLU A 36 0.09 20.89 -8.00
C GLU A 36 0.12 21.26 -9.48
N ILE A 37 -0.95 20.92 -10.18
CA ILE A 37 -1.13 21.21 -11.60
C ILE A 37 -2.48 21.90 -11.84
N ASP A 38 -2.65 22.48 -13.02
CA ASP A 38 -3.95 23.01 -13.44
C ASP A 38 -4.95 21.86 -13.63
N GLY A 39 -6.07 21.92 -12.90
CA GLY A 39 -7.13 20.91 -12.97
C GLY A 39 -8.07 21.06 -14.18
N ARG A 40 -8.09 22.22 -14.84
CA ARG A 40 -9.02 22.50 -15.95
C ARG A 40 -8.93 21.51 -17.12
N PRO A 41 -7.76 21.02 -17.54
CA PRO A 41 -7.68 19.97 -18.57
C PRO A 41 -8.37 18.65 -18.17
N PHE A 42 -8.64 18.48 -16.85
CA PHE A 42 -9.31 17.30 -16.28
C PHE A 42 -10.78 17.59 -15.90
N GLY A 43 -11.31 18.74 -16.30
CA GLY A 43 -12.70 19.14 -16.00
C GLY A 43 -12.92 19.59 -14.56
N LEU A 44 -11.87 20.03 -13.85
CA LEU A 44 -11.93 20.49 -12.47
C LEU A 44 -11.78 22.01 -12.40
N ASP A 45 -12.57 22.66 -11.56
CA ASP A 45 -12.40 24.08 -11.25
C ASP A 45 -11.33 24.24 -10.15
N GLY A 46 -10.13 24.61 -10.55
CA GLY A 46 -9.04 24.84 -9.62
C GLY A 46 -7.86 23.88 -9.74
N PRO A 47 -6.90 23.95 -8.79
CA PRO A 47 -5.71 23.14 -8.84
C PRO A 47 -5.99 21.67 -8.50
N LEU A 48 -5.23 20.78 -9.13
CA LEU A 48 -5.22 19.34 -8.86
C LEU A 48 -3.90 18.96 -8.18
N ALA A 49 -3.96 18.43 -6.98
CA ALA A 49 -2.79 17.91 -6.28
C ALA A 49 -2.56 16.44 -6.65
N LEU A 50 -1.38 16.14 -7.17
CA LEU A 50 -0.94 14.79 -7.53
C LEU A 50 0.13 14.30 -6.56
N LYS A 51 -0.16 13.22 -5.83
CA LYS A 51 0.83 12.53 -5.01
C LYS A 51 1.57 11.50 -5.85
N LEU A 52 2.88 11.68 -6.01
CA LEU A 52 3.70 10.92 -6.95
C LEU A 52 4.09 9.53 -6.39
N GLU A 53 3.14 8.64 -6.25
CA GLU A 53 3.36 7.27 -5.74
C GLU A 53 4.12 6.35 -6.71
N LEU A 54 4.37 6.78 -7.94
CA LEU A 54 5.33 6.12 -8.84
C LEU A 54 6.75 6.12 -8.25
N LEU A 55 7.04 7.04 -7.34
CA LEU A 55 8.32 7.13 -6.61
C LEU A 55 8.34 6.30 -5.32
N GLN A 56 7.26 5.63 -4.97
CA GLN A 56 7.17 4.75 -3.81
C GLN A 56 7.97 3.44 -4.05
N HIS A 57 8.25 2.69 -2.98
CA HIS A 57 8.77 1.32 -3.09
C HIS A 57 7.90 0.51 -4.05
N SER A 58 8.52 -0.32 -4.86
CA SER A 58 7.88 -1.09 -5.94
C SER A 58 7.17 -0.24 -7.03
N GLY A 59 7.38 1.09 -7.06
CA GLY A 59 6.90 1.96 -8.13
C GLY A 59 5.40 2.25 -8.11
N SER A 60 4.68 1.97 -7.02
CA SER A 60 3.25 2.24 -6.91
C SER A 60 2.76 2.44 -5.48
N PHE A 61 1.56 2.98 -5.32
CA PHE A 61 0.90 3.16 -4.02
C PHE A 61 0.61 1.83 -3.30
N LYS A 62 0.69 0.71 -3.97
CA LYS A 62 0.40 -0.63 -3.42
C LYS A 62 1.34 -1.01 -2.28
N ALA A 63 2.53 -0.45 -2.21
CA ALA A 63 3.45 -0.63 -1.10
C ALA A 63 2.81 -0.27 0.25
N ARG A 64 1.98 0.76 0.32
CA ARG A 64 1.28 1.19 1.54
C ARG A 64 0.40 0.08 2.11
N GLY A 65 -0.44 -0.52 1.27
CA GLY A 65 -1.31 -1.63 1.68
C GLY A 65 -0.51 -2.89 2.00
N ALA A 66 0.52 -3.20 1.24
CA ALA A 66 1.38 -4.36 1.46
C ALA A 66 2.05 -4.29 2.85
N PHE A 67 2.70 -3.16 3.18
CA PHE A 67 3.28 -2.97 4.51
C PHE A 67 2.22 -3.00 5.62
N ASN A 68 1.10 -2.31 5.43
CA ASN A 68 0.05 -2.29 6.45
C ASN A 68 -0.48 -3.69 6.77
N ASN A 69 -0.61 -4.55 5.78
CA ASN A 69 -1.06 -5.92 5.98
C ASN A 69 0.02 -6.80 6.62
N LEU A 70 1.25 -6.76 6.10
CA LEU A 70 2.34 -7.60 6.59
C LEU A 70 2.75 -7.28 8.02
N LEU A 71 2.77 -5.99 8.40
CA LEU A 71 3.09 -5.58 9.77
C LEU A 71 2.04 -5.99 10.81
N GLN A 72 0.82 -6.27 10.38
CA GLN A 72 -0.26 -6.74 11.26
C GLN A 72 -0.45 -8.27 11.23
N ALA A 73 0.06 -8.92 10.19
CA ALA A 73 -0.11 -10.36 10.01
C ALA A 73 0.91 -11.14 10.86
N LYS A 74 0.46 -12.26 11.41
CA LYS A 74 1.38 -13.30 11.89
C LYS A 74 1.81 -14.11 10.67
N VAL A 75 2.90 -13.69 10.04
CA VAL A 75 3.42 -14.37 8.85
C VAL A 75 3.98 -15.75 9.26
N PRO A 76 3.48 -16.85 8.70
CA PRO A 76 4.00 -18.18 8.99
C PRO A 76 5.41 -18.34 8.41
N LYS A 77 6.18 -19.32 8.92
CA LYS A 77 7.53 -19.63 8.42
C LYS A 77 7.53 -20.00 6.92
N ALA A 78 6.41 -20.52 6.43
CA ALA A 78 6.23 -20.85 5.00
C ALA A 78 6.11 -19.61 4.11
N GLY A 79 5.96 -18.41 4.70
CA GLY A 79 5.86 -17.15 3.95
C GLY A 79 4.42 -16.72 3.62
N VAL A 80 4.30 -15.74 2.74
CA VAL A 80 3.03 -15.20 2.23
C VAL A 80 2.92 -15.41 0.73
N VAL A 81 1.71 -15.65 0.27
CA VAL A 81 1.40 -15.77 -1.16
C VAL A 81 0.59 -14.55 -1.60
N ALA A 82 1.04 -13.88 -2.66
CA ALA A 82 0.29 -12.83 -3.31
C ALA A 82 -0.28 -13.36 -4.64
N ALA A 83 -1.60 -13.45 -4.73
CA ALA A 83 -2.30 -13.87 -5.94
C ALA A 83 -2.43 -12.72 -6.94
N SER A 84 -1.29 -12.13 -7.35
CA SER A 84 -1.29 -11.02 -8.31
C SER A 84 0.04 -10.93 -9.03
N GLY A 85 0.01 -10.91 -10.36
CA GLY A 85 1.18 -10.68 -11.20
C GLY A 85 1.51 -9.21 -11.48
N GLY A 86 0.77 -8.26 -10.89
CA GLY A 86 0.95 -6.83 -11.09
C GLY A 86 1.53 -6.10 -9.88
N ASN A 87 1.20 -4.83 -9.75
CA ASN A 87 1.69 -3.93 -8.69
C ASN A 87 1.49 -4.46 -7.27
N GLN A 88 0.43 -5.24 -7.02
CA GLN A 88 0.19 -5.84 -5.71
C GLN A 88 1.23 -6.90 -5.39
N GLY A 89 1.54 -7.79 -6.32
CA GLY A 89 2.58 -8.82 -6.15
C GLY A 89 3.96 -8.21 -5.93
N ALA A 90 4.32 -7.22 -6.75
CA ALA A 90 5.58 -6.49 -6.61
C ALA A 90 5.68 -5.77 -5.25
N ALA A 91 4.59 -5.17 -4.78
CA ALA A 91 4.55 -4.48 -3.49
C ALA A 91 4.71 -5.44 -2.31
N VAL A 92 4.03 -6.59 -2.33
CA VAL A 92 4.14 -7.62 -1.29
C VAL A 92 5.55 -8.21 -1.26
N ALA A 93 6.13 -8.51 -2.42
CA ALA A 93 7.51 -9.00 -2.53
C ALA A 93 8.53 -8.00 -1.97
N SER A 94 8.39 -6.73 -2.32
CA SER A 94 9.24 -5.65 -1.82
C SER A 94 9.11 -5.45 -0.31
N ALA A 95 7.90 -5.47 0.22
CA ALA A 95 7.65 -5.29 1.65
C ALA A 95 8.20 -6.46 2.49
N ALA A 96 8.10 -7.68 1.99
CA ALA A 96 8.60 -8.86 2.70
C ALA A 96 10.14 -8.97 2.75
N GLN A 97 10.85 -8.25 1.91
CA GLN A 97 12.32 -8.17 1.94
C GLN A 97 12.84 -7.17 2.97
N GLN A 98 11.97 -6.37 3.58
CA GLN A 98 12.39 -5.37 4.55
C GLN A 98 12.65 -5.98 5.93
N PRO A 99 13.68 -5.50 6.66
CA PRO A 99 13.95 -5.94 8.02
C PRO A 99 12.73 -5.75 8.93
N GLY A 100 12.40 -6.76 9.72
CA GLY A 100 11.26 -6.74 10.64
C GLY A 100 9.96 -7.32 10.07
N VAL A 101 9.93 -7.65 8.77
CA VAL A 101 8.87 -8.46 8.17
C VAL A 101 9.36 -9.90 8.09
N ALA A 102 8.86 -10.77 8.97
CA ALA A 102 9.26 -12.18 8.99
C ALA A 102 8.54 -12.93 7.87
N GLY A 103 9.29 -13.67 7.06
CA GLY A 103 8.74 -14.65 6.12
C GLY A 103 9.19 -14.48 4.67
N GLY A 104 9.19 -15.59 3.91
CA GLY A 104 9.35 -15.60 2.47
C GLY A 104 8.06 -15.19 1.76
N VAL A 105 8.18 -14.67 0.54
CA VAL A 105 7.02 -14.34 -0.30
C VAL A 105 7.03 -15.23 -1.53
N PHE A 106 5.94 -15.94 -1.73
CA PHE A 106 5.66 -16.62 -2.99
C PHE A 106 4.69 -15.77 -3.80
N VAL A 107 5.17 -15.20 -4.89
CA VAL A 107 4.31 -14.53 -5.86
C VAL A 107 3.90 -15.58 -6.89
N ALA A 108 2.60 -15.78 -7.05
CA ALA A 108 2.12 -16.63 -8.13
C ALA A 108 2.59 -16.02 -9.46
N ALA A 109 3.44 -16.74 -10.18
CA ALA A 109 3.97 -16.31 -11.46
C ALA A 109 2.86 -16.29 -12.51
N SER A 110 2.24 -15.13 -12.72
CA SER A 110 1.76 -14.80 -14.03
C SER A 110 2.95 -14.22 -14.80
N SER A 111 3.03 -14.52 -16.09
CA SER A 111 4.17 -14.26 -16.98
C SER A 111 4.79 -12.83 -16.99
N ALA A 112 4.19 -11.88 -16.32
CA ALA A 112 4.70 -10.50 -16.18
C ALA A 112 5.67 -10.32 -14.99
N VAL A 113 5.67 -11.18 -13.98
CA VAL A 113 6.51 -11.02 -12.76
C VAL A 113 7.86 -11.71 -12.92
N ALA A 114 7.96 -12.71 -13.78
CA ALA A 114 9.24 -13.38 -14.09
C ALA A 114 10.29 -12.41 -14.67
N ASN A 115 9.86 -11.32 -15.29
CA ASN A 115 10.74 -10.30 -15.85
C ASN A 115 11.26 -9.24 -14.86
N ALA A 116 10.71 -9.17 -13.65
CA ALA A 116 11.14 -8.18 -12.65
C ALA A 116 12.31 -8.68 -11.77
N GLN A 117 12.61 -9.97 -11.78
CA GLN A 117 13.73 -10.57 -11.02
C GLN A 117 15.06 -10.63 -11.77
N ASN A 118 15.08 -10.24 -13.05
CA ASN A 118 16.28 -10.27 -13.91
C ASN A 118 16.79 -8.90 -14.33
N ARG A 119 16.54 -7.85 -13.53
CA ARG A 119 17.15 -6.52 -13.77
C ARG A 119 17.84 -6.00 -12.54
#